data_2ce3dda728e9b03422c745d8a14d1380
#
_entry.id   2ce3dda728e9b03422c745d8a14d1380
#
_cell.length_a   1.000
_cell.length_b   1.000
_cell.length_c   1.000
_cell.angle_alpha   90.00
_cell.angle_beta   90.00
_cell.angle_gamma   90.00
#
_symmetry.space_group_name_H-M   'P 1'
#
loop_
_entity.id
_entity.type
_entity.pdbx_description
1 polymer ?
#
loop_
_entity_poly.entity_id
_entity_poly.type
_entity_poly.pdbx_seq_one_letter_code
_entity_poly.pdbx_strand_id
1 'polypeptide(L)'
;MNPESQNDKSALLLKPGRPVGIIGYGAYVPRYRLPAAEVARIWTGGKGGFPIKEKAVAGLDEDVISMSIEAARNALARAGICAHSLRAVWVGSESHPYAVKPSGTIVAEAIGASNNIQSGDFEFACKAGTEAFIAALGLVGSGMGSYALAIGMDTAQGCPGDAREYTAASGGAAYILGPAEESLAEILAAYSFVSDTPDFWRRAGQKYPQHSQRFTGEPAYFKHISSSAQTLLDGTGTTPEDYTFAVFHQPNTKFPQRVASMLGFKPEQIETGLLSPIIGNTYAGSALIGLSAVLDVAKPGDRILVASFGSGAGSDALALRVTDAIVERQAKAPSTADYIARRTQIDYGTYVRFRGKLAED
;
A
#
# COMPACT_ATOMS: atom_id res chain seq x y z
N MET A 1 -11.75 -14.69 -36.61
CA MET A 1 -10.89 -14.51 -35.42
C MET A 1 -10.52 -15.89 -34.93
N ASN A 2 -9.23 -16.16 -34.82
CA ASN A 2 -8.71 -17.49 -34.49
C ASN A 2 -9.02 -17.82 -33.02
N PRO A 3 -9.61 -18.97 -32.67
CA PRO A 3 -9.94 -19.32 -31.26
C PRO A 3 -8.73 -19.34 -30.32
N GLU A 4 -7.52 -19.50 -30.83
CA GLU A 4 -6.27 -19.48 -30.05
C GLU A 4 -5.89 -18.07 -29.55
N SER A 5 -6.43 -16.98 -30.14
CA SER A 5 -6.13 -15.61 -29.71
C SER A 5 -6.95 -15.15 -28.49
N GLN A 6 -7.96 -15.91 -28.04
CA GLN A 6 -8.81 -15.55 -26.90
C GLN A 6 -8.19 -15.93 -25.54
N ASN A 7 -7.10 -16.69 -25.49
CA ASN A 7 -6.49 -17.17 -24.24
C ASN A 7 -5.12 -16.54 -23.90
N ASP A 8 -4.55 -15.70 -24.75
CA ASP A 8 -3.25 -15.08 -24.48
C ASP A 8 -3.43 -13.87 -23.55
N LYS A 9 -3.42 -14.10 -22.23
CA LYS A 9 -3.49 -13.07 -21.22
C LYS A 9 -2.24 -12.18 -21.16
N SER A 10 -1.17 -12.54 -21.85
CA SER A 10 0.05 -11.72 -21.92
C SER A 10 -0.19 -10.35 -22.60
N ALA A 11 -1.17 -10.29 -23.50
CA ALA A 11 -1.59 -9.06 -24.16
C ALA A 11 -2.33 -8.07 -23.24
N LEU A 12 -2.85 -8.56 -22.10
CA LEU A 12 -3.54 -7.73 -21.10
C LEU A 12 -2.57 -7.05 -20.11
N LEU A 13 -1.31 -7.53 -20.05
CA LEU A 13 -0.32 -7.00 -19.11
C LEU A 13 0.09 -5.57 -19.49
N LEU A 14 0.23 -4.72 -18.49
CA LEU A 14 0.80 -3.40 -18.62
C LEU A 14 2.33 -3.56 -18.79
N LYS A 15 2.82 -3.34 -20.00
CA LYS A 15 4.25 -3.46 -20.33
C LYS A 15 4.81 -2.08 -20.64
N PRO A 16 5.75 -1.57 -19.85
CA PRO A 16 6.41 -0.30 -20.15
C PRO A 16 7.27 -0.44 -21.43
N GLY A 17 7.45 0.66 -22.16
CA GLY A 17 8.27 0.69 -23.39
C GLY A 17 9.75 0.45 -23.14
N ARG A 18 10.22 0.65 -21.91
CA ARG A 18 11.57 0.30 -21.42
C ARG A 18 11.49 -0.32 -20.04
N PRO A 19 12.46 -1.17 -19.66
CA PRO A 19 12.49 -1.81 -18.36
C PRO A 19 12.54 -0.80 -17.22
N VAL A 20 11.70 -1.02 -16.19
CA VAL A 20 11.57 -0.17 -15.00
C VAL A 20 11.71 -1.04 -13.75
N GLY A 21 12.24 -0.46 -12.68
CA GLY A 21 12.30 -1.12 -11.39
C GLY A 21 12.19 -0.14 -10.23
N ILE A 22 12.13 -0.69 -9.03
CA ILE A 22 12.19 0.04 -7.78
C ILE A 22 13.66 0.32 -7.49
N ILE A 23 14.05 1.60 -7.40
CA ILE A 23 15.42 1.99 -7.05
C ILE A 23 15.57 2.39 -5.58
N GLY A 24 14.47 2.69 -4.92
CA GLY A 24 14.43 2.97 -3.49
C GLY A 24 13.04 2.83 -2.93
N TYR A 25 12.95 2.50 -1.64
CA TYR A 25 11.70 2.38 -0.92
C TYR A 25 11.85 2.86 0.53
N GLY A 26 10.74 3.21 1.16
CA GLY A 26 10.70 3.57 2.57
C GLY A 26 9.32 3.41 3.15
N ALA A 27 9.22 2.90 4.37
CA ALA A 27 7.98 2.79 5.11
C ALA A 27 7.89 3.85 6.21
N TYR A 28 6.67 4.08 6.66
CA TYR A 28 6.40 4.78 7.91
C TYR A 28 5.23 4.15 8.65
N VAL A 29 5.41 3.90 9.94
CA VAL A 29 4.35 3.47 10.86
C VAL A 29 4.39 4.39 12.08
N PRO A 30 3.31 5.11 12.41
CA PRO A 30 3.23 5.91 13.64
C PRO A 30 3.56 5.08 14.87
N ARG A 31 4.16 5.72 15.88
CA ARG A 31 4.57 4.98 17.10
C ARG A 31 3.42 4.56 18.01
N TYR A 32 2.29 5.26 17.95
CA TYR A 32 1.18 4.97 18.85
C TYR A 32 0.43 3.70 18.42
N ARG A 33 0.08 2.88 19.41
CA ARG A 33 -0.68 1.63 19.22
C ARG A 33 -1.89 1.61 20.11
N LEU A 34 -3.06 1.41 19.48
CA LEU A 34 -4.30 1.14 20.19
C LEU A 34 -4.58 -0.36 20.18
N PRO A 35 -4.54 -1.04 21.34
CA PRO A 35 -4.95 -2.43 21.44
C PRO A 35 -6.41 -2.61 21.04
N ALA A 36 -6.73 -3.68 20.31
CA ALA A 36 -8.12 -3.99 19.97
C ALA A 36 -9.00 -4.20 21.23
N ALA A 37 -8.40 -4.67 22.32
CA ALA A 37 -9.05 -4.80 23.61
C ALA A 37 -9.58 -3.46 24.18
N GLU A 38 -8.90 -2.33 23.91
CA GLU A 38 -9.34 -0.99 24.33
C GLU A 38 -10.62 -0.57 23.60
N VAL A 39 -10.73 -0.86 22.31
CA VAL A 39 -11.96 -0.63 21.53
C VAL A 39 -13.09 -1.51 22.08
N ALA A 40 -12.83 -2.80 22.30
CA ALA A 40 -13.80 -3.74 22.83
C ALA A 40 -14.26 -3.38 24.25
N ARG A 41 -13.35 -2.88 25.09
CA ARG A 41 -13.69 -2.43 26.46
C ARG A 41 -14.82 -1.40 26.44
N ILE A 42 -14.80 -0.50 25.47
CA ILE A 42 -15.82 0.57 25.36
C ILE A 42 -17.13 0.03 24.75
N TRP A 43 -17.05 -0.73 23.64
CA TRP A 43 -18.22 -1.06 22.83
C TRP A 43 -18.87 -2.40 23.15
N THR A 44 -18.11 -3.37 23.67
CA THR A 44 -18.61 -4.72 23.93
C THR A 44 -18.37 -5.21 25.37
N GLY A 45 -17.94 -4.31 26.27
CA GLY A 45 -17.57 -4.70 27.64
C GLY A 45 -16.38 -5.67 27.69
N GLY A 46 -15.47 -5.60 26.69
CA GLY A 46 -14.30 -6.48 26.58
C GLY A 46 -14.60 -7.87 26.01
N LYS A 47 -15.82 -8.11 25.54
CA LYS A 47 -16.24 -9.41 24.99
C LYS A 47 -15.97 -9.51 23.49
N GLY A 48 -15.65 -10.74 23.02
CA GLY A 48 -15.49 -11.09 21.59
C GLY A 48 -14.07 -11.44 21.22
N GLY A 49 -13.91 -12.02 20.01
CA GLY A 49 -12.61 -12.22 19.38
C GLY A 49 -12.19 -10.95 18.60
N PHE A 50 -10.90 -10.65 18.57
CA PHE A 50 -10.39 -9.46 17.90
C PHE A 50 -9.86 -9.81 16.52
N PRO A 51 -10.14 -8.98 15.48
CA PRO A 51 -9.65 -9.22 14.11
C PRO A 51 -8.13 -8.98 13.98
N ILE A 52 -7.54 -8.22 14.90
CA ILE A 52 -6.14 -7.87 15.00
C ILE A 52 -5.74 -7.73 16.47
N LYS A 53 -4.44 -7.66 16.77
CA LYS A 53 -3.92 -7.43 18.11
C LYS A 53 -4.03 -5.96 18.52
N GLU A 54 -3.50 -5.10 17.66
CA GLU A 54 -3.46 -3.65 17.86
C GLU A 54 -3.34 -2.93 16.51
N LYS A 55 -3.64 -1.65 16.48
CA LYS A 55 -3.51 -0.81 15.29
C LYS A 55 -2.59 0.39 15.52
N ALA A 56 -1.92 0.83 14.45
CA ALA A 56 -1.14 2.06 14.44
C ALA A 56 -2.07 3.28 14.35
N VAL A 57 -1.79 4.30 15.15
CA VAL A 57 -2.57 5.54 15.26
C VAL A 57 -1.63 6.72 15.06
N ALA A 58 -1.97 7.60 14.11
CA ALA A 58 -1.25 8.86 13.93
C ALA A 58 -1.42 9.77 15.16
N GLY A 59 -0.33 10.40 15.59
CA GLY A 59 -0.33 11.42 16.63
C GLY A 59 -1.00 12.71 16.17
N LEU A 60 -1.02 13.74 17.05
CA LEU A 60 -1.57 15.05 16.73
C LEU A 60 -0.76 15.81 15.67
N ASP A 61 0.52 15.49 15.57
CA ASP A 61 1.51 16.07 14.65
C ASP A 61 1.73 15.21 13.40
N GLU A 62 0.95 14.16 13.22
CA GLU A 62 1.08 13.20 12.10
C GLU A 62 -0.17 13.20 11.23
N ASP A 63 0.03 13.37 9.92
CA ASP A 63 -0.96 13.22 8.86
C ASP A 63 -0.36 12.48 7.66
N VAL A 64 -1.15 12.33 6.59
CA VAL A 64 -0.69 11.70 5.35
C VAL A 64 0.56 12.37 4.81
N ILE A 65 0.67 13.70 4.88
CA ILE A 65 1.78 14.46 4.32
C ILE A 65 3.05 14.26 5.14
N SER A 66 2.98 14.47 6.45
CA SER A 66 4.15 14.36 7.34
C SER A 66 4.73 12.93 7.35
N MET A 67 3.86 11.91 7.36
CA MET A 67 4.29 10.52 7.25
C MET A 67 4.88 10.19 5.87
N SER A 68 4.32 10.76 4.79
CA SER A 68 4.83 10.60 3.43
C SER A 68 6.22 11.20 3.25
N ILE A 69 6.50 12.35 3.88
CA ILE A 69 7.83 13.00 3.85
C ILE A 69 8.89 12.07 4.43
N GLU A 70 8.62 11.45 5.56
CA GLU A 70 9.58 10.52 6.19
C GLU A 70 9.79 9.26 5.33
N ALA A 71 8.72 8.65 4.85
CA ALA A 71 8.81 7.50 3.95
C ALA A 71 9.57 7.84 2.65
N ALA A 72 9.35 9.03 2.08
CA ALA A 72 10.03 9.51 0.88
C ALA A 72 11.54 9.76 1.12
N ARG A 73 11.92 10.31 2.28
CA ARG A 73 13.33 10.48 2.67
C ARG A 73 14.04 9.13 2.79
N ASN A 74 13.39 8.14 3.36
CA ASN A 74 13.92 6.77 3.45
C ASN A 74 14.07 6.13 2.06
N ALA A 75 13.10 6.37 1.16
CA ALA A 75 13.19 5.92 -0.23
C ALA A 75 14.37 6.58 -0.98
N LEU A 76 14.57 7.88 -0.82
CA LEU A 76 15.69 8.62 -1.39
C LEU A 76 17.04 8.12 -0.86
N ALA A 77 17.14 7.86 0.44
CA ALA A 77 18.37 7.34 1.05
C ALA A 77 18.77 5.97 0.47
N ARG A 78 17.78 5.08 0.27
CA ARG A 78 18.00 3.78 -0.38
C ARG A 78 18.30 3.91 -1.87
N ALA A 79 17.61 4.81 -2.56
CA ALA A 79 17.85 5.05 -3.99
C ALA A 79 19.25 5.62 -4.25
N GLY A 80 19.76 6.44 -3.34
CA GLY A 80 21.06 7.12 -3.50
C GLY A 80 21.04 8.21 -4.58
N ILE A 81 19.86 8.76 -4.90
CA ILE A 81 19.69 9.84 -5.89
C ILE A 81 19.37 11.18 -5.22
N CYS A 82 19.64 12.27 -5.93
CA CYS A 82 19.19 13.60 -5.50
C CYS A 82 17.68 13.76 -5.78
N ALA A 83 16.93 14.33 -4.83
CA ALA A 83 15.50 14.60 -5.02
C ALA A 83 15.23 15.51 -6.24
N HIS A 84 16.17 16.35 -6.65
CA HIS A 84 16.07 17.19 -7.87
C HIS A 84 15.93 16.38 -9.17
N SER A 85 16.35 15.11 -9.18
CA SER A 85 16.23 14.25 -10.36
C SER A 85 14.83 13.63 -10.51
N LEU A 86 13.97 13.73 -9.50
CA LEU A 86 12.58 13.29 -9.59
C LEU A 86 11.82 14.13 -10.62
N ARG A 87 10.98 13.45 -11.43
CA ARG A 87 10.11 14.07 -12.43
C ARG A 87 8.63 13.98 -12.07
N ALA A 88 8.31 13.19 -11.06
CA ALA A 88 6.97 13.14 -10.46
C ALA A 88 7.03 12.84 -8.97
N VAL A 89 6.09 13.39 -8.20
CA VAL A 89 5.77 13.05 -6.81
C VAL A 89 4.27 12.91 -6.69
N TRP A 90 3.81 11.68 -6.50
CA TRP A 90 2.39 11.34 -6.44
C TRP A 90 2.05 10.63 -5.14
N VAL A 91 0.93 11.04 -4.53
CA VAL A 91 0.43 10.48 -3.27
C VAL A 91 -0.94 9.86 -3.51
N GLY A 92 -1.08 8.58 -3.21
CA GLY A 92 -2.34 7.87 -3.17
C GLY A 92 -2.83 7.74 -1.72
N SER A 93 -4.05 8.20 -1.47
CA SER A 93 -4.66 8.18 -0.14
C SER A 93 -6.18 8.32 -0.24
N GLU A 94 -6.91 7.85 0.77
CA GLU A 94 -8.33 8.20 0.95
C GLU A 94 -8.54 9.19 2.12
N SER A 95 -7.45 9.69 2.71
CA SER A 95 -7.47 10.59 3.87
C SER A 95 -6.54 11.79 3.70
N HIS A 96 -6.48 12.34 2.48
CA HIS A 96 -5.76 13.59 2.21
C HIS A 96 -6.22 14.70 3.16
N PRO A 97 -5.31 15.48 3.75
CA PRO A 97 -5.70 16.55 4.69
C PRO A 97 -6.40 17.71 3.99
N TYR A 98 -6.22 17.89 2.69
CA TYR A 98 -6.85 18.94 1.89
C TYR A 98 -7.71 18.36 0.78
N ALA A 99 -8.89 18.94 0.56
CA ALA A 99 -9.77 18.50 -0.51
C ALA A 99 -9.35 19.00 -1.90
N VAL A 100 -8.57 20.10 -1.97
CA VAL A 100 -8.21 20.77 -3.23
C VAL A 100 -6.70 20.93 -3.39
N LYS A 101 -5.93 21.18 -2.31
CA LYS A 101 -4.48 21.33 -2.37
C LYS A 101 -3.79 19.96 -2.45
N PRO A 102 -2.94 19.67 -3.46
CA PRO A 102 -2.25 18.40 -3.57
C PRO A 102 -1.26 18.14 -2.42
N SER A 103 -1.30 16.95 -1.83
CA SER A 103 -0.34 16.49 -0.82
C SER A 103 1.05 16.33 -1.43
N GLY A 104 1.11 15.86 -2.66
CA GLY A 104 2.38 15.62 -3.37
C GLY A 104 3.24 16.87 -3.54
N THR A 105 2.66 18.06 -3.67
CA THR A 105 3.43 19.33 -3.77
C THR A 105 4.14 19.67 -2.47
N ILE A 106 3.50 19.42 -1.32
CA ILE A 106 4.10 19.68 -0.01
C ILE A 106 5.22 18.67 0.27
N VAL A 107 4.98 17.39 -0.08
CA VAL A 107 6.02 16.35 0.02
C VAL A 107 7.22 16.72 -0.85
N ALA A 108 7.00 17.12 -2.10
CA ALA A 108 8.05 17.49 -3.03
C ALA A 108 8.95 18.63 -2.50
N GLU A 109 8.33 19.69 -1.97
CA GLU A 109 9.05 20.80 -1.34
C GLU A 109 9.86 20.33 -0.14
N ALA A 110 9.25 19.54 0.76
CA ALA A 110 9.87 19.08 2.01
C ALA A 110 11.07 18.13 1.81
N ILE A 111 11.09 17.37 0.70
CA ILE A 111 12.22 16.50 0.34
C ILE A 111 13.27 17.19 -0.53
N GLY A 112 13.05 18.45 -0.92
CA GLY A 112 13.94 19.22 -1.76
C GLY A 112 13.92 18.80 -3.23
N ALA A 113 12.78 18.42 -3.77
CA ALA A 113 12.62 18.18 -5.20
C ALA A 113 12.67 19.52 -6.00
N SER A 114 12.96 19.44 -7.30
CA SER A 114 12.92 20.64 -8.15
C SER A 114 11.47 21.04 -8.44
N ASN A 115 11.28 22.31 -8.87
CA ASN A 115 9.96 22.78 -9.33
C ASN A 115 9.57 22.24 -10.72
N ASN A 116 10.49 21.56 -11.43
CA ASN A 116 10.25 21.00 -12.75
C ASN A 116 9.74 19.55 -12.66
N ILE A 117 8.66 19.34 -11.94
CA ILE A 117 8.07 18.03 -11.69
C ILE A 117 6.57 18.05 -11.93
N GLN A 118 5.99 16.87 -12.14
CA GLN A 118 4.57 16.65 -12.02
C GLN A 118 4.23 16.27 -10.58
N SER A 119 3.07 16.73 -10.09
CA SER A 119 2.57 16.34 -8.78
C SER A 119 1.05 16.24 -8.81
N GLY A 120 0.50 15.34 -8.02
CA GLY A 120 -0.94 15.14 -7.88
C GLY A 120 -1.24 14.08 -6.83
N ASP A 121 -2.50 14.04 -6.45
CA ASP A 121 -3.03 13.09 -5.50
C ASP A 121 -3.95 12.10 -6.24
N PHE A 122 -3.88 10.82 -5.85
CA PHE A 122 -4.74 9.76 -6.38
C PHE A 122 -5.75 9.34 -5.31
N GLU A 123 -6.99 9.16 -5.74
CA GLU A 123 -8.07 8.59 -4.94
C GLU A 123 -8.59 7.31 -5.60
N PHE A 124 -8.47 6.19 -4.91
CA PHE A 124 -9.06 4.91 -5.26
C PHE A 124 -9.19 4.04 -4.01
N ALA A 125 -9.75 4.59 -2.94
CA ALA A 125 -9.78 3.90 -1.65
C ALA A 125 -8.42 3.24 -1.33
N CYS A 126 -8.40 1.99 -0.87
CA CYS A 126 -7.17 1.29 -0.48
C CYS A 126 -6.20 0.98 -1.66
N LYS A 127 -6.63 1.14 -2.92
CA LYS A 127 -5.79 0.94 -4.13
C LYS A 127 -5.03 2.21 -4.53
N ALA A 128 -5.37 3.38 -3.98
CA ALA A 128 -4.82 4.67 -4.41
C ALA A 128 -3.28 4.70 -4.44
N GLY A 129 -2.62 4.04 -3.51
CA GLY A 129 -1.15 3.94 -3.49
C GLY A 129 -0.57 3.16 -4.66
N THR A 130 -1.17 2.04 -5.04
CA THR A 130 -0.73 1.27 -6.22
C THR A 130 -1.16 1.93 -7.52
N GLU A 131 -2.23 2.72 -7.54
CA GLU A 131 -2.57 3.59 -8.68
C GLU A 131 -1.45 4.59 -8.95
N ALA A 132 -0.97 5.29 -7.91
CA ALA A 132 0.19 6.18 -8.03
C ALA A 132 1.46 5.42 -8.48
N PHE A 133 1.65 4.17 -8.02
CA PHE A 133 2.76 3.32 -8.43
C PHE A 133 2.68 2.92 -9.92
N ILE A 134 1.51 2.53 -10.42
CA ILE A 134 1.29 2.21 -11.84
C ILE A 134 1.48 3.46 -12.73
N ALA A 135 1.01 4.63 -12.27
CA ALA A 135 1.26 5.89 -12.99
C ALA A 135 2.77 6.19 -13.07
N ALA A 136 3.52 5.99 -11.98
CA ALA A 136 4.98 6.15 -11.95
C ALA A 136 5.68 5.15 -12.89
N LEU A 137 5.23 3.89 -12.93
CA LEU A 137 5.68 2.89 -13.89
C LEU A 137 5.49 3.38 -15.33
N GLY A 138 4.32 3.94 -15.65
CA GLY A 138 4.00 4.49 -16.97
C GLY A 138 4.90 5.68 -17.34
N LEU A 139 5.10 6.65 -16.42
CA LEU A 139 5.95 7.82 -16.65
C LEU A 139 7.40 7.43 -16.95
N VAL A 140 7.98 6.57 -16.11
CA VAL A 140 9.35 6.10 -16.29
C VAL A 140 9.45 5.22 -17.53
N GLY A 141 8.53 4.30 -17.71
CA GLY A 141 8.51 3.35 -18.83
C GLY A 141 8.29 3.98 -20.20
N SER A 142 7.60 5.12 -20.28
CA SER A 142 7.46 5.90 -21.52
C SER A 142 8.68 6.74 -21.86
N GLY A 143 9.55 6.99 -20.90
CA GLY A 143 10.68 7.87 -21.06
C GLY A 143 10.44 9.35 -20.84
N MET A 144 9.27 9.74 -20.40
CA MET A 144 8.94 11.13 -20.06
C MET A 144 9.68 11.61 -18.81
N GLY A 145 10.13 10.71 -17.95
CA GLY A 145 10.95 11.03 -16.78
C GLY A 145 11.85 9.86 -16.39
N SER A 146 13.03 10.14 -15.81
CA SER A 146 13.93 9.07 -15.35
C SER A 146 13.52 8.49 -14.02
N TYR A 147 12.99 9.30 -13.10
CA TYR A 147 12.61 8.88 -11.76
C TYR A 147 11.26 9.46 -11.35
N ALA A 148 10.44 8.63 -10.71
CA ALA A 148 9.16 9.03 -10.16
C ALA A 148 8.98 8.48 -8.75
N LEU A 149 8.46 9.30 -7.83
CA LEU A 149 8.13 8.93 -6.47
C LEU A 149 6.63 8.68 -6.37
N ALA A 150 6.26 7.46 -6.01
CA ALA A 150 4.90 7.04 -5.72
C ALA A 150 4.75 6.68 -4.23
N ILE A 151 3.71 7.18 -3.61
CA ILE A 151 3.46 7.01 -2.17
C ILE A 151 2.05 6.48 -1.97
N GLY A 152 1.90 5.49 -1.12
CA GLY A 152 0.61 5.08 -0.56
C GLY A 152 0.61 5.27 0.94
N MET A 153 -0.21 6.18 1.46
CA MET A 153 -0.21 6.59 2.86
C MET A 153 -1.61 6.94 3.34
N ASP A 154 -2.01 6.45 4.50
CA ASP A 154 -3.31 6.81 5.08
C ASP A 154 -3.25 7.05 6.58
N THR A 155 -4.21 7.88 7.04
CA THR A 155 -4.62 8.02 8.43
C THR A 155 -6.07 7.58 8.60
N ALA A 156 -6.45 6.49 7.95
CA ALA A 156 -7.83 6.06 7.82
C ALA A 156 -8.55 5.89 9.16
N GLN A 157 -9.85 6.15 9.15
CA GLN A 157 -10.67 6.18 10.35
C GLN A 157 -11.91 5.30 10.20
N GLY A 158 -12.13 4.42 11.19
CA GLY A 158 -13.43 3.78 11.40
C GLY A 158 -14.36 4.68 12.21
N CYS A 159 -15.67 4.63 11.92
CA CYS A 159 -16.68 5.25 12.78
C CYS A 159 -16.61 4.62 14.17
N PRO A 160 -16.74 5.40 15.27
CA PRO A 160 -16.84 4.87 16.60
C PRO A 160 -17.92 3.78 16.71
N GLY A 161 -17.57 2.61 17.28
CA GLY A 161 -18.44 1.45 17.40
C GLY A 161 -18.61 0.57 16.15
N ASP A 162 -18.05 0.98 15.00
CA ASP A 162 -18.07 0.18 13.78
C ASP A 162 -16.96 -0.90 13.81
N ALA A 163 -17.19 -2.02 13.14
CA ALA A 163 -16.18 -3.09 13.03
C ALA A 163 -14.83 -2.61 12.45
N ARG A 164 -14.84 -1.62 11.57
CA ARG A 164 -13.62 -1.01 11.01
C ARG A 164 -12.85 -0.18 12.01
N GLU A 165 -13.48 0.29 13.10
CA GLU A 165 -12.72 1.01 14.14
C GLU A 165 -11.63 0.14 14.75
N TYR A 166 -11.82 -1.19 14.78
CA TYR A 166 -10.78 -2.11 15.25
C TYR A 166 -9.56 -2.14 14.35
N THR A 167 -9.75 -2.06 13.02
CA THR A 167 -8.69 -2.32 12.04
C THR A 167 -8.17 -1.09 11.32
N ALA A 168 -8.96 -0.02 11.20
CA ALA A 168 -8.56 1.21 10.49
C ALA A 168 -7.36 1.88 11.16
N ALA A 169 -6.24 1.93 10.46
CA ALA A 169 -4.94 2.30 10.99
C ALA A 169 -4.25 3.38 10.14
N SER A 170 -3.12 3.86 10.63
CA SER A 170 -2.28 4.87 9.96
C SER A 170 -0.92 4.28 9.57
N GLY A 171 -0.39 4.70 8.44
CA GLY A 171 0.91 4.29 7.92
C GLY A 171 0.91 4.06 6.42
N GLY A 172 2.07 3.69 5.88
CA GLY A 172 2.24 3.41 4.47
C GLY A 172 3.69 3.33 4.03
N ALA A 173 3.90 3.44 2.71
CA ALA A 173 5.23 3.37 2.13
C ALA A 173 5.35 4.23 0.86
N ALA A 174 6.59 4.58 0.54
CA ALA A 174 7.01 5.36 -0.62
C ALA A 174 7.99 4.55 -1.47
N TYR A 175 7.89 4.70 -2.79
CA TYR A 175 8.71 3.99 -3.76
C TYR A 175 9.23 4.94 -4.83
N ILE A 176 10.51 4.89 -5.11
CA ILE A 176 11.10 5.57 -6.26
C ILE A 176 11.29 4.55 -7.36
N LEU A 177 10.63 4.80 -8.50
CA LEU A 177 10.80 4.02 -9.71
C LEU A 177 11.80 4.70 -10.63
N GLY A 178 12.60 3.88 -11.31
CA GLY A 178 13.64 4.33 -12.24
C GLY A 178 13.99 3.24 -13.22
N PRO A 179 15.09 3.41 -14.00
CA PRO A 179 15.58 2.42 -14.95
C PRO A 179 15.87 1.08 -14.25
N ALA A 180 15.53 -0.04 -14.89
CA ALA A 180 15.69 -1.36 -14.28
C ALA A 180 17.15 -1.69 -13.93
N GLU A 181 18.09 -1.22 -14.73
CA GLU A 181 19.54 -1.40 -14.51
C GLU A 181 20.06 -0.76 -13.23
N GLU A 182 19.33 0.21 -12.67
CA GLU A 182 19.66 0.86 -11.40
C GLU A 182 18.84 0.28 -10.22
N SER A 183 17.94 -0.64 -10.50
CA SER A 183 16.92 -1.06 -9.53
C SER A 183 17.41 -2.11 -8.54
N LEU A 184 16.85 -2.06 -7.33
CA LEU A 184 16.96 -3.12 -6.31
C LEU A 184 15.91 -4.22 -6.50
N ALA A 185 14.84 -3.93 -7.26
CA ALA A 185 13.85 -4.90 -7.71
C ALA A 185 13.26 -4.45 -9.05
N GLU A 186 13.39 -5.31 -10.07
CA GLU A 186 12.85 -5.09 -11.40
C GLU A 186 11.34 -5.39 -11.44
N ILE A 187 10.57 -4.59 -12.15
CA ILE A 187 9.15 -4.83 -12.39
C ILE A 187 9.01 -5.65 -13.68
N LEU A 188 8.70 -6.93 -13.54
CA LEU A 188 8.59 -7.88 -14.66
C LEU A 188 7.27 -7.71 -15.42
N ALA A 189 6.19 -7.45 -14.70
CA ALA A 189 4.86 -7.26 -15.26
C ALA A 189 3.95 -6.54 -14.27
N ALA A 190 2.92 -5.88 -14.80
CA ALA A 190 1.84 -5.30 -14.05
C ALA A 190 0.50 -5.58 -14.75
N TYR A 191 -0.59 -5.61 -13.98
CA TYR A 191 -1.94 -5.74 -14.49
C TYR A 191 -2.93 -5.03 -13.56
N SER A 192 -3.93 -4.38 -14.12
CA SER A 192 -5.02 -3.74 -13.38
C SER A 192 -6.37 -4.31 -13.79
N PHE A 193 -7.21 -4.64 -12.80
CA PHE A 193 -8.58 -5.09 -12.98
C PHE A 193 -9.55 -4.16 -12.25
N VAL A 194 -10.49 -3.57 -12.96
CA VAL A 194 -11.43 -2.58 -12.41
C VAL A 194 -12.85 -2.92 -12.81
N SER A 195 -13.77 -2.81 -11.88
CA SER A 195 -15.23 -2.80 -12.14
C SER A 195 -15.93 -1.92 -11.12
N ASP A 196 -16.99 -1.22 -11.51
CA ASP A 196 -17.79 -0.45 -10.56
C ASP A 196 -18.50 -1.38 -9.57
N THR A 197 -18.27 -1.15 -8.26
CA THR A 197 -18.96 -1.86 -7.18
C THR A 197 -19.37 -0.88 -6.08
N PRO A 198 -20.63 -0.89 -5.63
CA PRO A 198 -21.12 -0.01 -4.58
C PRO A 198 -20.84 -0.59 -3.19
N ASP A 199 -19.59 -0.98 -2.93
CA ASP A 199 -19.23 -1.71 -1.71
C ASP A 199 -18.68 -0.82 -0.59
N PHE A 200 -18.07 0.33 -0.94
CA PHE A 200 -17.49 1.26 0.02
C PHE A 200 -17.37 2.66 -0.61
N TRP A 201 -17.76 3.69 0.10
CA TRP A 201 -17.73 5.08 -0.39
C TRP A 201 -17.76 6.09 0.76
N ARG A 202 -17.28 7.31 0.49
CA ARG A 202 -17.47 8.48 1.36
C ARG A 202 -17.80 9.71 0.49
N ARG A 203 -18.97 10.28 0.68
CA ARG A 203 -19.35 11.53 0.00
C ARG A 203 -18.66 12.73 0.66
N ALA A 204 -18.51 13.82 -0.10
CA ALA A 204 -18.03 15.08 0.44
C ALA A 204 -18.87 15.52 1.66
N GLY A 205 -18.19 16.02 2.70
CA GLY A 205 -18.82 16.42 3.95
C GLY A 205 -19.15 15.28 4.93
N GLN A 206 -19.02 14.02 4.54
CA GLN A 206 -19.16 12.88 5.46
C GLN A 206 -17.85 12.65 6.22
N LYS A 207 -17.94 12.48 7.55
CA LYS A 207 -16.76 12.25 8.42
C LYS A 207 -16.19 10.84 8.25
N TYR A 208 -17.06 9.84 8.01
CA TYR A 208 -16.67 8.44 7.94
C TYR A 208 -17.19 7.76 6.66
N PRO A 209 -16.43 6.79 6.11
CA PRO A 209 -16.89 5.99 4.99
C PRO A 209 -18.08 5.09 5.36
N GLN A 210 -18.93 4.82 4.37
CA GLN A 210 -20.00 3.83 4.42
C GLN A 210 -19.58 2.58 3.64
N HIS A 211 -20.20 1.43 3.94
CA HIS A 211 -19.91 0.18 3.24
C HIS A 211 -21.13 -0.75 3.17
N SER A 212 -21.13 -1.61 2.17
CA SER A 212 -22.19 -2.60 1.90
C SER A 212 -21.95 -3.93 2.63
N GLN A 213 -21.54 -3.87 3.90
CA GLN A 213 -21.41 -5.02 4.78
C GLN A 213 -20.56 -6.16 4.14
N ARG A 214 -21.14 -7.38 4.00
CA ARG A 214 -20.45 -8.55 3.46
C ARG A 214 -19.99 -8.40 2.02
N PHE A 215 -20.66 -7.57 1.23
CA PHE A 215 -20.36 -7.36 -0.18
C PHE A 215 -18.92 -6.79 -0.40
N THR A 216 -18.41 -6.00 0.52
CA THR A 216 -17.04 -5.48 0.50
C THR A 216 -15.98 -6.60 0.52
N GLY A 217 -16.26 -7.70 1.20
CA GLY A 217 -15.39 -8.88 1.19
C GLY A 217 -15.74 -9.83 0.06
N GLU A 218 -16.99 -10.25 0.00
CA GLU A 218 -17.48 -11.23 -0.96
C GLU A 218 -18.74 -10.68 -1.64
N PRO A 219 -18.70 -10.38 -2.96
CA PRO A 219 -17.63 -10.78 -3.89
C PRO A 219 -16.47 -9.78 -4.05
N ALA A 220 -16.56 -8.50 -3.59
CA ALA A 220 -15.66 -7.44 -4.06
C ALA A 220 -14.17 -7.75 -3.87
N TYR A 221 -13.69 -7.92 -2.63
CA TYR A 221 -12.27 -8.18 -2.35
C TYR A 221 -11.76 -9.43 -3.05
N PHE A 222 -12.42 -10.58 -2.83
CA PHE A 222 -11.93 -11.86 -3.34
C PHE A 222 -11.95 -11.94 -4.85
N LYS A 223 -13.03 -11.43 -5.49
CA LYS A 223 -13.13 -11.41 -6.96
C LYS A 223 -12.00 -10.58 -7.59
N HIS A 224 -11.77 -9.36 -7.10
CA HIS A 224 -10.83 -8.43 -7.74
C HIS A 224 -9.39 -8.89 -7.58
N ILE A 225 -8.97 -9.27 -6.37
CA ILE A 225 -7.60 -9.78 -6.14
C ILE A 225 -7.39 -11.09 -6.89
N SER A 226 -8.33 -12.03 -6.85
CA SER A 226 -8.17 -13.29 -7.59
C SER A 226 -8.10 -13.06 -9.09
N SER A 227 -8.92 -12.14 -9.64
CA SER A 227 -8.89 -11.82 -11.07
C SER A 227 -7.56 -11.18 -11.48
N SER A 228 -7.06 -10.21 -10.70
CA SER A 228 -5.82 -9.51 -11.04
C SER A 228 -4.59 -10.43 -10.90
N ALA A 229 -4.47 -11.13 -9.77
CA ALA A 229 -3.34 -12.03 -9.52
C ALA A 229 -3.31 -13.21 -10.50
N GLN A 230 -4.46 -13.87 -10.75
CA GLN A 230 -4.54 -14.97 -11.70
C GLN A 230 -4.22 -14.53 -13.13
N THR A 231 -4.71 -13.35 -13.55
CA THR A 231 -4.39 -12.83 -14.89
C THR A 231 -2.91 -12.50 -15.01
N LEU A 232 -2.29 -11.97 -13.97
CA LEU A 232 -0.84 -11.73 -13.94
C LEU A 232 -0.06 -13.04 -14.06
N LEU A 233 -0.40 -14.07 -13.27
CA LEU A 233 0.24 -15.38 -13.30
C LEU A 233 0.12 -16.01 -14.69
N ASP A 234 -1.09 -16.07 -15.24
CA ASP A 234 -1.34 -16.64 -16.56
C ASP A 234 -0.60 -15.86 -17.66
N GLY A 235 -0.64 -14.51 -17.61
CA GLY A 235 -0.01 -13.66 -18.63
C GLY A 235 1.52 -13.64 -18.57
N THR A 236 2.12 -13.99 -17.43
CA THR A 236 3.56 -14.16 -17.26
C THR A 236 4.02 -15.62 -17.44
N GLY A 237 3.07 -16.57 -17.53
CA GLY A 237 3.38 -18.00 -17.58
C GLY A 237 4.02 -18.52 -16.29
N THR A 238 3.66 -17.93 -15.14
CA THR A 238 4.20 -18.31 -13.83
C THR A 238 3.12 -18.91 -12.94
N THR A 239 3.56 -19.64 -11.92
CA THR A 239 2.72 -20.25 -10.88
C THR A 239 3.07 -19.69 -9.51
N PRO A 240 2.27 -19.90 -8.46
CA PRO A 240 2.60 -19.45 -7.11
C PRO A 240 3.94 -19.96 -6.59
N GLU A 241 4.38 -21.13 -7.03
CA GLU A 241 5.66 -21.77 -6.67
C GLU A 241 6.89 -21.00 -7.19
N ASP A 242 6.71 -20.20 -8.24
CA ASP A 242 7.78 -19.36 -8.81
C ASP A 242 8.09 -18.12 -7.97
N TYR A 243 7.29 -17.84 -6.94
CA TYR A 243 7.44 -16.67 -6.08
C TYR A 243 7.92 -17.04 -4.68
N THR A 244 8.95 -16.35 -4.20
CA THR A 244 9.42 -16.46 -2.82
C THR A 244 8.43 -15.82 -1.85
N PHE A 245 7.85 -14.68 -2.26
CA PHE A 245 6.91 -13.91 -1.44
C PHE A 245 5.67 -13.49 -2.23
N ALA A 246 4.55 -13.39 -1.50
CA ALA A 246 3.33 -12.77 -2.01
C ALA A 246 2.77 -11.77 -1.00
N VAL A 247 2.35 -10.61 -1.48
CA VAL A 247 1.77 -9.54 -0.67
C VAL A 247 0.38 -9.24 -1.20
N PHE A 248 -0.62 -9.33 -0.33
CA PHE A 248 -2.00 -8.99 -0.65
C PHE A 248 -2.46 -7.80 0.18
N HIS A 249 -3.38 -6.99 -0.35
CA HIS A 249 -4.08 -6.01 0.47
C HIS A 249 -4.67 -6.67 1.71
N GLN A 250 -4.50 -6.07 2.88
CA GLN A 250 -4.77 -6.69 4.18
C GLN A 250 -5.74 -5.88 5.06
N PRO A 251 -7.06 -5.90 4.75
CA PRO A 251 -8.07 -5.20 5.55
C PRO A 251 -8.23 -5.80 6.96
N ASN A 252 -7.82 -7.05 7.12
CA ASN A 252 -7.73 -7.82 8.34
C ASN A 252 -6.79 -9.01 8.11
N THR A 253 -6.55 -9.82 9.15
CA THR A 253 -5.65 -10.98 9.06
C THR A 253 -6.17 -12.10 8.14
N LYS A 254 -7.48 -12.34 8.11
CA LYS A 254 -8.07 -13.54 7.48
C LYS A 254 -8.19 -13.42 5.96
N PHE A 255 -8.45 -12.21 5.43
CA PHE A 255 -8.70 -12.01 4.01
C PHE A 255 -7.48 -12.33 3.14
N PRO A 256 -6.27 -11.78 3.43
CA PRO A 256 -5.08 -12.13 2.65
C PRO A 256 -4.70 -13.61 2.77
N GLN A 257 -4.87 -14.23 3.94
CA GLN A 257 -4.63 -15.67 4.11
C GLN A 257 -5.58 -16.51 3.24
N ARG A 258 -6.88 -16.17 3.22
CA ARG A 258 -7.88 -16.88 2.41
C ARG A 258 -7.61 -16.72 0.90
N VAL A 259 -7.35 -15.49 0.41
CA VAL A 259 -7.11 -15.27 -1.00
C VAL A 259 -5.79 -15.90 -1.46
N ALA A 260 -4.75 -15.88 -0.63
CA ALA A 260 -3.51 -16.59 -0.89
C ALA A 260 -3.75 -18.11 -1.09
N SER A 261 -4.48 -18.72 -0.18
CA SER A 261 -4.86 -20.14 -0.28
C SER A 261 -5.69 -20.44 -1.53
N MET A 262 -6.64 -19.56 -1.90
CA MET A 262 -7.45 -19.71 -3.13
C MET A 262 -6.60 -19.67 -4.41
N LEU A 263 -5.51 -18.89 -4.40
CA LEU A 263 -4.57 -18.75 -5.50
C LEU A 263 -3.45 -19.81 -5.50
N GLY A 264 -3.35 -20.64 -4.44
CA GLY A 264 -2.34 -21.70 -4.32
C GLY A 264 -1.05 -21.26 -3.62
N PHE A 265 -0.98 -20.05 -3.06
CA PHE A 265 0.17 -19.61 -2.26
C PHE A 265 0.17 -20.27 -0.87
N LYS A 266 1.37 -20.59 -0.40
CA LYS A 266 1.59 -21.17 0.94
C LYS A 266 1.64 -20.08 2.01
N PRO A 267 1.31 -20.39 3.28
CA PRO A 267 1.38 -19.41 4.38
C PRO A 267 2.73 -18.72 4.52
N GLU A 268 3.83 -19.45 4.32
CA GLU A 268 5.21 -18.94 4.46
C GLU A 268 5.52 -17.84 3.45
N GLN A 269 4.89 -17.87 2.27
CA GLN A 269 5.10 -16.87 1.22
C GLN A 269 4.46 -15.51 1.57
N ILE A 270 3.44 -15.49 2.43
CA ILE A 270 2.72 -14.26 2.78
C ILE A 270 3.07 -13.71 4.17
N GLU A 271 3.68 -14.51 5.04
CA GLU A 271 3.89 -14.19 6.45
C GLU A 271 4.66 -12.87 6.65
N THR A 272 5.75 -12.68 5.92
CA THR A 272 6.59 -11.46 6.02
C THR A 272 5.83 -10.18 5.69
N GLY A 273 4.98 -10.20 4.67
CA GLY A 273 4.18 -9.05 4.24
C GLY A 273 2.87 -8.85 5.01
N LEU A 274 2.48 -9.81 5.88
CA LEU A 274 1.22 -9.78 6.63
C LEU A 274 1.36 -9.00 7.93
N LEU A 275 1.24 -7.69 7.86
CA LEU A 275 1.44 -6.76 8.98
C LEU A 275 0.15 -6.36 9.70
N SER A 276 -1.01 -6.54 9.08
CA SER A 276 -2.30 -6.12 9.65
C SER A 276 -2.60 -6.67 11.05
N PRO A 277 -2.10 -7.85 11.48
CA PRO A 277 -2.30 -8.32 12.85
C PRO A 277 -1.75 -7.38 13.94
N ILE A 278 -0.69 -6.62 13.63
CA ILE A 278 0.09 -5.82 14.58
C ILE A 278 0.10 -4.32 14.33
N ILE A 279 -0.28 -3.87 13.11
CA ILE A 279 -0.40 -2.44 12.81
C ILE A 279 -1.78 -2.03 12.32
N GLY A 280 -2.67 -2.99 12.00
CA GLY A 280 -3.98 -2.73 11.40
C GLY A 280 -3.92 -2.56 9.89
N ASN A 281 -5.05 -2.14 9.30
CA ASN A 281 -5.18 -1.84 7.88
C ASN A 281 -4.77 -0.39 7.61
N THR A 282 -3.70 -0.17 6.88
CA THR A 282 -3.21 1.15 6.47
C THR A 282 -3.76 1.58 5.10
N TYR A 283 -4.86 0.99 4.66
CA TYR A 283 -5.63 1.36 3.46
C TYR A 283 -4.74 1.51 2.20
N ALA A 284 -4.60 2.71 1.63
CA ALA A 284 -3.77 2.94 0.43
C ALA A 284 -2.29 2.53 0.62
N GLY A 285 -1.80 2.53 1.85
CA GLY A 285 -0.47 2.04 2.20
C GLY A 285 -0.39 0.53 2.40
N SER A 286 -1.52 -0.20 2.47
CA SER A 286 -1.58 -1.57 3.00
C SER A 286 -0.74 -2.60 2.21
N ALA A 287 -0.90 -2.67 0.88
CA ALA A 287 -0.08 -3.55 0.04
C ALA A 287 1.38 -3.06 -0.04
N LEU A 288 1.56 -1.74 -0.14
CA LEU A 288 2.89 -1.14 -0.27
C LEU A 288 3.74 -1.32 0.99
N ILE A 289 3.18 -1.17 2.18
CA ILE A 289 3.94 -1.40 3.42
C ILE A 289 4.29 -2.89 3.60
N GLY A 290 3.42 -3.79 3.15
CA GLY A 290 3.72 -5.22 3.10
C GLY A 290 4.88 -5.51 2.14
N LEU A 291 4.91 -4.87 0.97
CA LEU A 291 6.04 -4.98 0.04
C LEU A 291 7.33 -4.42 0.65
N SER A 292 7.26 -3.30 1.38
CA SER A 292 8.43 -2.74 2.08
C SER A 292 9.02 -3.73 3.09
N ALA A 293 8.18 -4.39 3.89
CA ALA A 293 8.63 -5.41 4.84
C ALA A 293 9.27 -6.62 4.15
N VAL A 294 8.75 -7.02 2.99
CA VAL A 294 9.36 -8.09 2.18
C VAL A 294 10.71 -7.65 1.62
N LEU A 295 10.82 -6.45 1.07
CA LEU A 295 12.08 -5.92 0.55
C LEU A 295 13.15 -5.76 1.63
N ASP A 296 12.76 -5.53 2.88
CA ASP A 296 13.70 -5.45 4.02
C ASP A 296 14.42 -6.78 4.32
N VAL A 297 13.91 -7.91 3.84
CA VAL A 297 14.49 -9.26 4.07
C VAL A 297 14.80 -10.03 2.79
N ALA A 298 14.34 -9.55 1.64
CA ALA A 298 14.49 -10.20 0.35
C ALA A 298 15.97 -10.29 -0.07
N LYS A 299 16.27 -11.30 -0.86
CA LYS A 299 17.61 -11.61 -1.39
C LYS A 299 17.62 -11.52 -2.92
N PRO A 300 18.78 -11.32 -3.53
CA PRO A 300 18.92 -11.39 -4.98
C PRO A 300 18.29 -12.65 -5.56
N GLY A 301 17.51 -12.49 -6.63
CA GLY A 301 16.79 -13.57 -7.29
C GLY A 301 15.39 -13.86 -6.75
N ASP A 302 15.03 -13.40 -5.54
CA ASP A 302 13.69 -13.59 -5.02
C ASP A 302 12.65 -12.95 -5.94
N ARG A 303 11.53 -13.64 -6.13
CA ARG A 303 10.38 -13.13 -6.86
C ARG A 303 9.26 -12.78 -5.89
N ILE A 304 8.61 -11.65 -6.14
CA ILE A 304 7.55 -11.12 -5.27
C ILE A 304 6.31 -10.87 -6.13
N LEU A 305 5.17 -11.43 -5.71
CA LEU A 305 3.87 -11.05 -6.24
C LEU A 305 3.23 -10.04 -5.28
N VAL A 306 2.70 -8.94 -5.80
CA VAL A 306 1.91 -7.97 -5.02
C VAL A 306 0.53 -7.87 -5.65
N ALA A 307 -0.54 -7.96 -4.85
CA ALA A 307 -1.89 -7.68 -5.29
C ALA A 307 -2.60 -6.73 -4.32
N SER A 308 -2.90 -5.54 -4.78
CA SER A 308 -3.67 -4.53 -4.04
C SER A 308 -5.17 -4.73 -4.23
N PHE A 309 -5.94 -4.02 -3.43
CA PHE A 309 -7.39 -3.90 -3.61
C PHE A 309 -7.84 -2.54 -3.12
N GLY A 310 -8.75 -1.92 -3.87
CA GLY A 310 -9.48 -0.74 -3.45
C GLY A 310 -10.96 -0.95 -3.71
N SER A 311 -11.75 -0.65 -2.69
CA SER A 311 -13.20 -0.69 -2.81
C SER A 311 -13.68 0.33 -3.83
N GLY A 312 -14.78 0.00 -4.48
CA GLY A 312 -15.32 0.81 -5.52
C GLY A 312 -15.39 0.25 -6.97
N ALA A 313 -14.67 -0.78 -7.43
CA ALA A 313 -13.60 -1.58 -6.88
C ALA A 313 -12.52 -1.83 -7.94
N GLY A 314 -11.31 -2.08 -7.50
CA GLY A 314 -10.19 -2.42 -8.38
C GLY A 314 -9.07 -3.14 -7.65
N SER A 315 -8.17 -3.76 -8.43
CA SER A 315 -6.98 -4.44 -7.93
C SER A 315 -5.85 -4.30 -8.95
N ASP A 316 -4.65 -3.95 -8.48
CA ASP A 316 -3.43 -4.03 -9.26
C ASP A 316 -2.64 -5.25 -8.84
N ALA A 317 -2.05 -5.95 -9.80
CA ALA A 317 -1.12 -7.03 -9.56
C ALA A 317 0.25 -6.69 -10.18
N LEU A 318 1.33 -6.97 -9.46
CA LEU A 318 2.71 -6.72 -9.86
C LEU A 318 3.53 -7.99 -9.69
N ALA A 319 4.38 -8.30 -10.64
CA ALA A 319 5.44 -9.30 -10.53
C ALA A 319 6.80 -8.60 -10.48
N LEU A 320 7.58 -8.87 -9.45
CA LEU A 320 8.88 -8.26 -9.21
C LEU A 320 9.96 -9.32 -9.12
N ARG A 321 11.20 -8.95 -9.48
CA ARG A 321 12.41 -9.75 -9.26
C ARG A 321 13.46 -8.90 -8.55
N VAL A 322 13.93 -9.37 -7.41
CA VAL A 322 14.96 -8.69 -6.62
C VAL A 322 16.32 -8.84 -7.29
N THR A 323 17.08 -7.74 -7.34
CA THR A 323 18.41 -7.68 -7.95
C THR A 323 19.51 -7.66 -6.90
N ASP A 324 20.78 -7.80 -7.31
CA ASP A 324 21.94 -7.73 -6.42
C ASP A 324 22.06 -6.38 -5.68
N ALA A 325 21.53 -5.30 -6.26
CA ALA A 325 21.58 -3.96 -5.64
C ALA A 325 20.83 -3.87 -4.30
N ILE A 326 19.94 -4.83 -3.99
CA ILE A 326 19.21 -4.86 -2.71
C ILE A 326 20.19 -4.96 -1.52
N VAL A 327 21.26 -5.73 -1.65
CA VAL A 327 22.23 -6.01 -0.56
C VAL A 327 22.85 -4.73 0.01
N GLU A 328 23.18 -3.78 -0.88
CA GLU A 328 23.80 -2.52 -0.46
C GLU A 328 22.77 -1.48 0.02
N ARG A 329 21.51 -1.62 -0.38
CA ARG A 329 20.51 -0.58 -0.20
C ARG A 329 19.57 -0.79 0.98
N GLN A 330 19.33 -2.03 1.40
CA GLN A 330 18.44 -2.32 2.52
C GLN A 330 18.79 -1.54 3.78
N ALA A 331 20.05 -1.53 4.18
CA ALA A 331 20.54 -0.91 5.41
C ALA A 331 20.68 0.62 5.36
N LYS A 332 20.43 1.27 4.21
CA LYS A 332 20.63 2.73 4.08
C LYS A 332 19.53 3.59 4.75
N ALA A 333 18.46 2.97 5.22
CA ALA A 333 17.38 3.63 5.97
C ALA A 333 16.73 2.64 6.94
N PRO A 334 15.98 3.11 7.96
CA PRO A 334 15.26 2.24 8.87
C PRO A 334 14.35 1.25 8.15
N SER A 335 14.29 0.01 8.64
CA SER A 335 13.40 -1.02 8.13
C SER A 335 11.95 -0.78 8.56
N THR A 336 11.01 -1.45 7.91
CA THR A 336 9.61 -1.50 8.35
C THR A 336 9.48 -2.03 9.77
N ALA A 337 10.30 -3.03 10.12
CA ALA A 337 10.35 -3.61 11.46
C ALA A 337 10.81 -2.60 12.52
N ASP A 338 11.76 -1.71 12.20
CA ASP A 338 12.20 -0.64 13.11
C ASP A 338 11.07 0.33 13.44
N TYR A 339 10.26 0.71 12.44
CA TYR A 339 9.07 1.54 12.66
C TYR A 339 8.00 0.82 13.46
N ILE A 340 7.82 -0.48 13.26
CA ILE A 340 6.88 -1.30 14.04
C ILE A 340 7.34 -1.44 15.49
N ALA A 341 8.64 -1.59 15.72
CA ALA A 341 9.24 -1.73 17.06
C ALA A 341 9.14 -0.44 17.90
N ARG A 342 9.16 0.74 17.27
CA ARG A 342 8.92 2.03 17.93
C ARG A 342 7.45 2.15 18.34
N ARG A 343 7.05 1.48 19.41
CA ARG A 343 5.65 1.44 19.83
C ARG A 343 5.44 2.05 21.21
N THR A 344 4.40 2.86 21.33
CA THR A 344 3.86 3.38 22.58
C THR A 344 2.38 3.07 22.62
N GLN A 345 1.98 2.27 23.59
CA GLN A 345 0.57 1.93 23.77
C GLN A 345 -0.21 3.13 24.28
N ILE A 346 -1.40 3.34 23.73
CA ILE A 346 -2.37 4.38 24.16
C ILE A 346 -3.70 3.73 24.51
N ASP A 347 -4.47 4.42 25.34
CA ASP A 347 -5.84 4.06 25.67
C ASP A 347 -6.85 4.61 24.65
N TYR A 348 -8.12 4.20 24.78
CA TYR A 348 -9.18 4.67 23.89
C TYR A 348 -9.44 6.18 24.02
N GLY A 349 -9.29 6.79 25.21
CA GLY A 349 -9.46 8.24 25.43
C GLY A 349 -8.44 9.05 24.67
N THR A 350 -7.17 8.65 24.73
CA THR A 350 -6.07 9.26 23.94
C THR A 350 -6.31 9.11 22.44
N TYR A 351 -6.75 7.93 21.99
CA TYR A 351 -7.06 7.68 20.59
C TYR A 351 -8.17 8.59 20.05
N VAL A 352 -9.30 8.73 20.76
CA VAL A 352 -10.41 9.57 20.28
C VAL A 352 -10.03 11.05 20.26
N ARG A 353 -9.18 11.49 21.21
CA ARG A 353 -8.60 12.83 21.22
C ARG A 353 -7.70 13.05 19.99
N PHE A 354 -6.74 12.15 19.73
CA PHE A 354 -5.82 12.27 18.60
C PHE A 354 -6.54 12.29 17.25
N ARG A 355 -7.65 11.59 17.15
CA ARG A 355 -8.41 11.47 15.90
C ARG A 355 -9.60 12.42 15.79
N GLY A 356 -9.71 13.42 16.66
CA GLY A 356 -10.79 14.40 16.62
C GLY A 356 -12.19 13.75 16.66
N LYS A 357 -12.34 12.67 17.45
CA LYS A 357 -13.61 11.92 17.56
C LYS A 357 -14.47 12.40 18.74
N LEU A 358 -13.91 13.20 19.64
CA LEU A 358 -14.68 13.90 20.66
C LEU A 358 -15.39 15.09 20.01
N ALA A 359 -16.61 15.39 20.43
CA ALA A 359 -17.26 16.64 20.08
C ALA A 359 -16.43 17.78 20.69
N GLU A 360 -16.09 18.78 19.88
CA GLU A 360 -15.66 20.08 20.37
C GLU A 360 -16.95 20.89 20.52
N ASP A 361 -17.24 21.37 21.74
CA ASP A 361 -18.37 22.26 22.04
C ASP A 361 -18.20 23.61 21.35
#